data_cb7b3a64521257cf37a5433d20983c26
#
_entry.id   cb7b3a64521257cf37a5433d20983c26
#
_cell.length_a   1.000
_cell.length_b   1.000
_cell.length_c   1.000
_cell.angle_alpha   90.00
_cell.angle_beta   90.00
_cell.angle_gamma   90.00
#
_symmetry.space_group_name_H-M   'P 1'
#
loop_
_entity.id
_entity.type
_entity.pdbx_description
1 polymer ?
#
loop_
_entity_poly.entity_id
_entity_poly.type
_entity_poly.pdbx_seq_one_letter_code
_entity_poly.pdbx_strand_id
1 'polypeptide(L)'
;MAELYPYPRFSLAERDRRWKVVREAMRQQRLDVIVTPQNSGHSTDYQANSRYLTHVGGGGDADVAAVFPLEGEVTAIATSAAPRWPTVQDWTTDVREARRNYGRVIVQRLKELNVERGRIGITGLGEVEGTRTPEGTIFYGTWKQIREAFPQAELVDATSLLTEVRYVKSQEELDALSKSMEIIELAFEAEIEAARPGVKDWEVWAANQYALMRNGSEMPVHFNWVSGKNPRRTLTRPSMRILERGDLIINETEASWIGYRSQGVQPVFVEAIDPVHAELIKVQREVFNRVLENLKPGTTVGELAELTLQTGQKAAPKSGPAAGAKADLNMHGRGAGDDGPIITAHARSPKELGVALRENMVFICKPSAITADNQYICTWGDTVVITKNGGRRLGKRPHDLAVSGD
;
A
#
# COMPACT_ATOMS: atom_id res chain seq x y z
N MET A 1 29.48 -10.97 16.50
CA MET A 1 28.47 -10.42 15.58
C MET A 1 28.88 -8.99 15.28
N ALA A 2 28.78 -8.54 14.04
CA ALA A 2 28.97 -7.12 13.71
C ALA A 2 27.93 -6.30 14.46
N GLU A 3 28.33 -5.11 14.94
CA GLU A 3 27.39 -4.17 15.55
C GLU A 3 26.39 -3.71 14.49
N LEU A 4 25.08 -3.80 14.82
CA LEU A 4 24.03 -3.38 13.91
C LEU A 4 23.93 -1.86 13.87
N TYR A 5 23.85 -1.30 12.69
CA TYR A 5 23.50 0.11 12.54
C TYR A 5 22.12 0.40 13.17
N PRO A 6 21.90 1.60 13.72
CA PRO A 6 20.66 1.97 14.42
C PRO A 6 19.48 2.25 13.45
N TYR A 7 19.28 1.38 12.45
CA TYR A 7 18.08 1.45 11.60
C TYR A 7 16.87 0.91 12.34
N PRO A 8 15.70 1.52 12.14
CA PRO A 8 14.43 0.94 12.58
C PRO A 8 14.26 -0.45 11.96
N ARG A 9 13.82 -1.43 12.76
CA ARG A 9 13.60 -2.80 12.29
C ARG A 9 12.58 -3.53 13.14
N PHE A 10 11.98 -4.54 12.56
CA PHE A 10 11.12 -5.47 13.29
C PHE A 10 11.95 -6.43 14.15
N SER A 11 11.37 -6.92 15.24
CA SER A 11 11.99 -7.84 16.16
C SER A 11 12.20 -9.25 15.55
N LEU A 12 13.05 -10.04 16.16
CA LEU A 12 13.19 -11.46 15.82
C LEU A 12 11.90 -12.25 16.15
N ALA A 13 11.13 -11.83 17.13
CA ALA A 13 9.83 -12.43 17.43
C ALA A 13 8.84 -12.23 16.28
N GLU A 14 8.86 -11.05 15.65
CA GLU A 14 8.05 -10.77 14.46
C GLU A 14 8.50 -11.61 13.25
N ARG A 15 9.81 -11.77 13.04
CA ARG A 15 10.33 -12.71 12.05
C ARG A 15 9.78 -14.12 12.24
N ASP A 16 9.89 -14.63 13.46
CA ASP A 16 9.51 -16.02 13.77
C ASP A 16 7.99 -16.21 13.60
N ARG A 17 7.20 -15.20 13.98
CA ARG A 17 5.76 -15.18 13.70
C ARG A 17 5.47 -15.27 12.20
N ARG A 18 6.11 -14.42 11.38
CA ARG A 18 5.90 -14.42 9.92
C ARG A 18 6.30 -15.73 9.28
N TRP A 19 7.49 -16.22 9.61
CA TRP A 19 7.98 -17.49 9.06
C TRP A 19 7.07 -18.68 9.45
N LYS A 20 6.56 -18.69 10.69
CA LYS A 20 5.60 -19.70 11.13
C LYS A 20 4.33 -19.68 10.28
N VAL A 21 3.70 -18.51 10.13
CA VAL A 21 2.43 -18.38 9.37
C VAL A 21 2.63 -18.75 7.90
N VAL A 22 3.73 -18.31 7.28
CA VAL A 22 4.03 -18.66 5.88
C VAL A 22 4.25 -20.17 5.74
N ARG A 23 5.03 -20.79 6.62
CA ARG A 23 5.25 -22.25 6.59
C ARG A 23 3.98 -23.06 6.84
N GLU A 24 3.07 -22.59 7.68
CA GLU A 24 1.76 -23.21 7.86
C GLU A 24 0.94 -23.16 6.56
N ALA A 25 0.90 -22.02 5.87
CA ALA A 25 0.25 -21.88 4.58
C ALA A 25 0.92 -22.75 3.49
N MET A 26 2.24 -22.85 3.49
CA MET A 26 2.99 -23.76 2.60
C MET A 26 2.61 -25.22 2.80
N ARG A 27 2.50 -25.67 4.06
CA ARG A 27 2.07 -27.06 4.36
C ARG A 27 0.67 -27.35 3.83
N GLN A 28 -0.26 -26.40 3.97
CA GLN A 28 -1.62 -26.53 3.42
C GLN A 28 -1.62 -26.69 1.90
N GLN A 29 -0.72 -26.00 1.20
CA GLN A 29 -0.58 -26.08 -0.25
C GLN A 29 0.48 -27.10 -0.71
N ARG A 30 1.11 -27.84 0.20
CA ARG A 30 2.17 -28.84 -0.07
C ARG A 30 3.36 -28.25 -0.81
N LEU A 31 3.75 -27.02 -0.49
CA LEU A 31 4.93 -26.37 -1.10
C LEU A 31 6.19 -26.73 -0.32
N ASP A 32 7.25 -27.13 -1.03
CA ASP A 32 8.57 -27.37 -0.46
C ASP A 32 9.36 -26.09 -0.27
N VAL A 33 9.16 -25.13 -1.16
CA VAL A 33 9.84 -23.83 -1.17
C VAL A 33 8.98 -22.76 -1.84
N ILE A 34 9.08 -21.52 -1.37
CA ILE A 34 8.57 -20.33 -2.06
C ILE A 34 9.75 -19.52 -2.59
N VAL A 35 9.65 -19.10 -3.84
CA VAL A 35 10.54 -18.13 -4.46
C VAL A 35 9.77 -16.82 -4.63
N THR A 36 10.32 -15.74 -4.09
CA THR A 36 9.86 -14.39 -4.40
C THR A 36 10.92 -13.71 -5.28
N PRO A 37 10.74 -13.72 -6.61
CA PRO A 37 11.66 -13.05 -7.51
C PRO A 37 11.73 -11.55 -7.24
N GLN A 38 12.80 -10.91 -7.68
CA GLN A 38 12.88 -9.45 -7.64
C GLN A 38 11.68 -8.83 -8.37
N ASN A 39 11.18 -7.74 -7.85
CA ASN A 39 9.98 -7.01 -8.34
C ASN A 39 8.67 -7.85 -8.34
N SER A 40 8.58 -8.88 -7.50
CA SER A 40 7.40 -9.74 -7.41
C SER A 40 6.36 -9.24 -6.40
N GLY A 41 6.27 -7.95 -6.20
CA GLY A 41 5.25 -7.33 -5.35
C GLY A 41 4.16 -6.66 -6.18
N HIS A 42 3.39 -5.83 -5.52
CA HIS A 42 2.47 -4.90 -6.20
C HIS A 42 3.27 -3.87 -7.03
N SER A 43 2.67 -3.32 -8.09
CA SER A 43 3.33 -2.36 -8.99
C SER A 43 3.87 -1.10 -8.32
N THR A 44 3.35 -0.76 -7.13
CA THR A 44 3.80 0.38 -6.31
C THR A 44 4.70 -0.03 -5.15
N ASP A 45 4.99 -1.33 -4.97
CA ASP A 45 5.57 -1.87 -3.76
C ASP A 45 6.78 -2.74 -3.99
N TYR A 46 7.53 -2.48 -4.97
CA TYR A 46 8.71 -3.30 -5.28
C TYR A 46 9.22 -4.06 -4.05
N GLN A 47 9.35 -5.40 -4.17
CA GLN A 47 9.96 -6.26 -3.15
C GLN A 47 9.15 -6.52 -1.87
N ALA A 48 7.87 -6.13 -1.79
CA ALA A 48 7.08 -6.36 -0.60
C ALA A 48 7.16 -7.80 -0.08
N ASN A 49 7.03 -8.80 -0.96
CA ASN A 49 7.12 -10.20 -0.60
C ASN A 49 8.51 -10.59 -0.07
N SER A 50 9.58 -10.22 -0.79
CA SER A 50 10.95 -10.55 -0.39
C SER A 50 11.32 -9.86 0.92
N ARG A 51 10.95 -8.58 1.06
CA ARG A 51 11.22 -7.80 2.28
C ARG A 51 10.42 -8.31 3.48
N TYR A 52 9.17 -8.75 3.27
CA TYR A 52 8.35 -9.36 4.31
C TYR A 52 9.00 -10.61 4.90
N LEU A 53 9.65 -11.43 4.06
CA LEU A 53 10.28 -12.69 4.45
C LEU A 53 11.69 -12.53 5.04
N THR A 54 12.45 -11.51 4.59
CA THR A 54 13.89 -11.44 4.85
C THR A 54 14.32 -10.20 5.62
N HIS A 55 13.49 -9.18 5.67
CA HIS A 55 13.84 -7.83 6.15
C HIS A 55 15.01 -7.19 5.37
N VAL A 56 15.37 -7.76 4.20
CA VAL A 56 16.32 -7.21 3.25
C VAL A 56 15.56 -6.43 2.18
N GLY A 57 15.98 -5.21 1.89
CA GLY A 57 15.34 -4.32 0.92
C GLY A 57 15.14 -2.91 1.48
N GLY A 58 14.56 -2.04 0.67
CA GLY A 58 14.44 -0.61 0.98
C GLY A 58 15.63 0.20 0.49
N GLY A 59 15.37 1.39 -0.06
CA GLY A 59 16.38 2.25 -0.70
C GLY A 59 16.51 2.00 -2.22
N GLY A 60 17.20 2.90 -2.89
CA GLY A 60 17.21 3.02 -4.35
C GLY A 60 17.83 1.87 -5.15
N ASP A 61 18.63 1.00 -4.52
CA ASP A 61 19.37 -0.09 -5.20
C ASP A 61 18.81 -1.48 -4.87
N ALA A 62 17.62 -1.55 -4.35
CA ALA A 62 17.25 -2.71 -3.57
C ALA A 62 16.29 -3.65 -4.29
N ASP A 63 16.57 -4.04 -5.50
CA ASP A 63 15.97 -5.27 -6.03
C ASP A 63 16.39 -6.44 -5.16
N VAL A 64 15.43 -7.13 -4.56
CA VAL A 64 15.66 -8.28 -3.70
C VAL A 64 14.76 -9.43 -4.12
N ALA A 65 15.34 -10.61 -4.21
CA ALA A 65 14.61 -11.86 -4.29
C ALA A 65 14.80 -12.64 -2.97
N ALA A 66 13.89 -13.56 -2.68
CA ALA A 66 14.04 -14.50 -1.57
C ALA A 66 13.76 -15.93 -2.02
N VAL A 67 14.45 -16.87 -1.39
CA VAL A 67 14.14 -18.30 -1.45
C VAL A 67 13.81 -18.74 -0.03
N PHE A 68 12.56 -19.12 0.17
CA PHE A 68 11.98 -19.43 1.47
C PHE A 68 11.59 -20.91 1.53
N PRO A 69 12.44 -21.77 2.09
CA PRO A 69 12.15 -23.21 2.20
C PRO A 69 11.14 -23.49 3.30
N LEU A 70 10.41 -24.60 3.16
CA LEU A 70 9.50 -25.10 4.19
C LEU A 70 10.23 -25.35 5.52
N GLU A 71 11.45 -25.84 5.43
CA GLU A 71 12.33 -26.04 6.58
C GLU A 71 13.73 -25.49 6.29
N GLY A 72 14.42 -25.00 7.33
CA GLY A 72 15.78 -24.49 7.22
C GLY A 72 15.87 -22.98 6.98
N GLU A 73 17.04 -22.55 6.51
CA GLU A 73 17.42 -21.14 6.43
C GLU A 73 16.84 -20.45 5.21
N VAL A 74 16.33 -19.25 5.43
CA VAL A 74 15.81 -18.36 4.38
C VAL A 74 16.97 -17.62 3.72
N THR A 75 16.98 -17.60 2.39
CA THR A 75 17.99 -16.91 1.61
C THR A 75 17.43 -15.60 1.05
N ALA A 76 18.11 -14.50 1.29
CA ALA A 76 17.91 -13.24 0.57
C ALA A 76 18.93 -13.13 -0.57
N ILE A 77 18.50 -12.56 -1.70
CA ILE A 77 19.35 -12.34 -2.87
C ILE A 77 19.24 -10.86 -3.24
N ALA A 78 20.34 -10.12 -3.06
CA ALA A 78 20.44 -8.68 -3.31
C ALA A 78 21.34 -8.38 -4.52
N THR A 79 21.31 -7.17 -5.05
CA THR A 79 22.10 -6.80 -6.25
C THR A 79 23.61 -6.93 -6.04
N SER A 80 24.18 -6.09 -5.18
CA SER A 80 25.63 -5.97 -4.96
C SER A 80 26.00 -5.69 -3.51
N ALA A 81 25.03 -5.54 -2.63
CA ALA A 81 25.23 -5.11 -1.24
C ALA A 81 25.23 -6.25 -0.22
N ALA A 82 25.31 -7.50 -0.67
CA ALA A 82 25.24 -8.68 0.20
C ALA A 82 26.11 -8.57 1.49
N PRO A 83 27.38 -8.11 1.43
CA PRO A 83 28.21 -7.99 2.64
C PRO A 83 27.74 -6.95 3.67
N ARG A 84 26.89 -5.99 3.27
CA ARG A 84 26.39 -4.92 4.16
C ARG A 84 25.15 -5.33 4.95
N TRP A 85 24.34 -6.24 4.45
CA TRP A 85 23.07 -6.61 5.05
C TRP A 85 23.16 -7.16 6.47
N PRO A 86 24.20 -7.95 6.86
CA PRO A 86 24.34 -8.37 8.25
C PRO A 86 24.58 -7.25 9.28
N THR A 87 24.88 -6.03 8.82
CA THR A 87 24.98 -4.84 9.68
C THR A 87 23.70 -4.02 9.73
N VAL A 88 22.72 -4.33 8.89
CA VAL A 88 21.46 -3.59 8.74
C VAL A 88 20.27 -4.36 9.33
N GLN A 89 20.27 -5.67 9.20
CA GLN A 89 19.22 -6.57 9.69
C GLN A 89 19.83 -7.85 10.28
N ASP A 90 19.08 -8.53 11.13
CA ASP A 90 19.47 -9.75 11.83
C ASP A 90 18.51 -10.95 11.58
N TRP A 91 17.59 -10.82 10.59
CA TRP A 91 16.63 -11.85 10.28
C TRP A 91 17.19 -12.99 9.47
N THR A 92 18.03 -12.67 8.48
CA THR A 92 18.55 -13.62 7.50
C THR A 92 20.08 -13.51 7.45
N THR A 93 20.78 -14.62 7.63
CA THR A 93 22.25 -14.68 7.57
C THR A 93 22.74 -15.09 6.17
N ASP A 94 21.96 -15.88 5.41
CA ASP A 94 22.29 -16.24 4.02
C ASP A 94 21.84 -15.13 3.06
N VAL A 95 22.72 -14.14 2.86
CA VAL A 95 22.49 -13.04 1.93
C VAL A 95 23.46 -13.17 0.75
N ARG A 96 22.92 -13.39 -0.46
CA ARG A 96 23.70 -13.68 -1.67
C ARG A 96 23.68 -12.53 -2.66
N GLU A 97 24.76 -12.40 -3.42
CA GLU A 97 24.89 -11.36 -4.45
C GLU A 97 24.38 -11.87 -5.81
N ALA A 98 23.40 -11.17 -6.36
CA ALA A 98 22.81 -11.49 -7.67
C ALA A 98 23.72 -11.08 -8.85
N ARG A 99 24.49 -10.00 -8.73
CA ARG A 99 25.22 -9.36 -9.83
C ARG A 99 24.31 -9.19 -11.07
N ARG A 100 23.09 -8.71 -10.83
CA ARG A 100 22.02 -8.50 -11.84
C ARG A 100 21.50 -9.78 -12.53
N ASN A 101 21.84 -10.97 -12.04
CA ASN A 101 21.31 -12.24 -12.54
C ASN A 101 20.70 -13.05 -11.38
N TYR A 102 19.50 -12.64 -10.97
CA TYR A 102 18.76 -13.27 -9.88
C TYR A 102 18.38 -14.72 -10.20
N GLY A 103 17.93 -15.00 -11.42
CA GLY A 103 17.54 -16.35 -11.84
C GLY A 103 18.65 -17.37 -11.62
N ARG A 104 19.91 -17.02 -11.92
CA ARG A 104 21.07 -17.90 -11.66
C ARG A 104 21.22 -18.24 -10.18
N VAL A 105 21.12 -17.24 -9.30
CA VAL A 105 21.31 -17.46 -7.86
C VAL A 105 20.13 -18.19 -7.24
N ILE A 106 18.90 -17.88 -7.68
CA ILE A 106 17.70 -18.63 -7.31
C ILE A 106 17.84 -20.10 -7.69
N VAL A 107 18.21 -20.40 -8.95
CA VAL A 107 18.42 -21.76 -9.44
C VAL A 107 19.50 -22.49 -8.63
N GLN A 108 20.62 -21.83 -8.34
CA GLN A 108 21.67 -22.40 -7.48
C GLN A 108 21.11 -22.78 -6.11
N ARG A 109 20.37 -21.88 -5.46
CA ARG A 109 19.81 -22.15 -4.12
C ARG A 109 18.78 -23.28 -4.14
N LEU A 110 17.91 -23.31 -5.14
CA LEU A 110 16.92 -24.40 -5.29
C LEU A 110 17.60 -25.76 -5.48
N LYS A 111 18.71 -25.85 -6.21
CA LYS A 111 19.52 -27.09 -6.32
C LYS A 111 20.12 -27.52 -4.98
N GLU A 112 20.64 -26.58 -4.20
CA GLU A 112 21.15 -26.86 -2.83
C GLU A 112 20.07 -27.40 -1.91
N LEU A 113 18.79 -27.03 -2.15
CA LEU A 113 17.63 -27.53 -1.42
C LEU A 113 17.12 -28.90 -1.91
N ASN A 114 17.66 -29.44 -3.01
CA ASN A 114 17.27 -30.72 -3.64
C ASN A 114 15.77 -30.79 -3.97
N VAL A 115 15.24 -29.71 -4.58
CA VAL A 115 13.81 -29.60 -4.93
C VAL A 115 13.54 -29.80 -6.43
N GLU A 116 14.41 -30.57 -7.15
CA GLU A 116 14.30 -30.81 -8.58
C GLU A 116 12.99 -31.55 -8.98
N ARG A 117 12.36 -32.23 -8.05
CA ARG A 117 11.06 -32.92 -8.20
C ARG A 117 10.02 -32.40 -7.21
N GLY A 118 10.33 -31.31 -6.52
CA GLY A 118 9.48 -30.70 -5.52
C GLY A 118 8.38 -29.84 -6.11
N ARG A 119 7.54 -29.35 -5.22
CA ARG A 119 6.51 -28.37 -5.53
C ARG A 119 6.99 -26.97 -5.14
N ILE A 120 7.32 -26.14 -6.13
CA ILE A 120 7.95 -24.85 -5.98
C ILE A 120 6.90 -23.75 -6.19
N GLY A 121 6.58 -23.00 -5.15
CA GLY A 121 5.75 -21.82 -5.24
C GLY A 121 6.55 -20.61 -5.74
N ILE A 122 6.03 -19.89 -6.72
CA ILE A 122 6.68 -18.70 -7.27
C ILE A 122 5.69 -17.54 -7.23
N THR A 123 6.09 -16.42 -6.66
CA THR A 123 5.23 -15.23 -6.65
C THR A 123 5.39 -14.40 -7.91
N GLY A 124 4.30 -13.76 -8.33
CA GLY A 124 4.31 -12.87 -9.50
C GLY A 124 4.16 -13.56 -10.84
N LEU A 125 3.63 -14.78 -10.89
CA LEU A 125 3.36 -15.47 -12.17
C LEU A 125 2.14 -14.91 -12.91
N GLY A 126 1.17 -14.34 -12.21
CA GLY A 126 -0.04 -13.76 -12.79
C GLY A 126 -1.31 -14.50 -12.38
N GLU A 127 -2.42 -14.13 -13.03
CA GLU A 127 -3.76 -14.70 -12.81
C GLU A 127 -4.31 -14.50 -11.37
N VAL A 128 -3.90 -13.39 -10.71
CA VAL A 128 -4.35 -13.06 -9.36
C VAL A 128 -5.40 -11.96 -9.40
N GLU A 129 -6.65 -12.32 -9.13
CA GLU A 129 -7.75 -11.35 -9.00
C GLU A 129 -7.52 -10.39 -7.83
N GLY A 130 -8.04 -9.17 -7.95
CA GLY A 130 -7.97 -8.16 -6.88
C GLY A 130 -6.59 -7.53 -6.67
N THR A 131 -5.64 -7.78 -7.56
CA THR A 131 -4.34 -7.11 -7.60
C THR A 131 -4.26 -6.09 -8.73
N ARG A 132 -3.30 -5.15 -8.65
CA ARG A 132 -3.08 -4.19 -9.73
C ARG A 132 -2.30 -4.75 -10.92
N THR A 133 -1.69 -5.90 -10.74
CA THR A 133 -0.86 -6.57 -11.76
C THR A 133 -1.31 -8.01 -11.95
N PRO A 134 -2.54 -8.23 -12.46
CA PRO A 134 -3.06 -9.59 -12.63
C PRO A 134 -2.25 -10.42 -13.63
N GLU A 135 -1.51 -9.76 -14.53
CA GLU A 135 -0.62 -10.42 -15.51
C GLU A 135 0.70 -10.93 -14.89
N GLY A 136 0.96 -10.57 -13.63
CA GLY A 136 2.19 -10.95 -12.92
C GLY A 136 3.28 -9.88 -12.93
N THR A 137 4.35 -10.16 -12.19
CA THR A 137 5.45 -9.21 -11.97
C THR A 137 6.83 -9.84 -12.14
N ILE A 138 6.92 -11.14 -12.38
CA ILE A 138 8.21 -11.81 -12.58
C ILE A 138 8.82 -11.44 -13.92
N PHE A 139 10.12 -11.14 -13.95
CA PHE A 139 10.82 -10.95 -15.20
C PHE A 139 10.94 -12.25 -16.00
N TYR A 140 10.62 -12.19 -17.27
CA TYR A 140 10.68 -13.36 -18.17
C TYR A 140 12.02 -14.10 -18.10
N GLY A 141 13.15 -13.39 -18.06
CA GLY A 141 14.48 -14.00 -17.97
C GLY A 141 14.69 -14.81 -16.70
N THR A 142 14.18 -14.33 -15.56
CA THR A 142 14.22 -15.06 -14.28
C THR A 142 13.33 -16.30 -14.35
N TRP A 143 12.09 -16.13 -14.79
CA TRP A 143 11.15 -17.23 -15.00
C TRP A 143 11.71 -18.31 -15.91
N LYS A 144 12.26 -17.91 -17.08
CA LYS A 144 12.86 -18.84 -18.05
C LYS A 144 13.96 -19.69 -17.40
N GLN A 145 14.89 -19.09 -16.67
CA GLN A 145 15.98 -19.81 -16.01
C GLN A 145 15.46 -20.82 -14.97
N ILE A 146 14.47 -20.47 -14.17
CA ILE A 146 13.89 -21.38 -13.17
C ILE A 146 13.21 -22.56 -13.88
N ARG A 147 12.35 -22.30 -14.86
CA ARG A 147 11.60 -23.33 -15.59
C ARG A 147 12.52 -24.32 -16.35
N GLU A 148 13.58 -23.80 -16.97
CA GLU A 148 14.53 -24.65 -17.70
C GLU A 148 15.42 -25.50 -16.78
N ALA A 149 15.73 -24.98 -15.56
CA ALA A 149 16.56 -25.70 -14.60
C ALA A 149 15.77 -26.77 -13.83
N PHE A 150 14.44 -26.66 -13.72
CA PHE A 150 13.58 -27.55 -12.95
C PHE A 150 12.43 -28.14 -13.79
N PRO A 151 12.73 -28.88 -14.87
CA PRO A 151 11.69 -29.41 -15.78
C PRO A 151 10.84 -30.53 -15.18
N GLN A 152 11.26 -31.11 -14.03
CA GLN A 152 10.54 -32.15 -13.32
C GLN A 152 9.84 -31.65 -12.05
N ALA A 153 10.05 -30.39 -11.65
CA ALA A 153 9.35 -29.79 -10.52
C ALA A 153 7.96 -29.31 -10.93
N GLU A 154 7.05 -29.31 -9.98
CA GLU A 154 5.75 -28.65 -10.13
C GLU A 154 5.90 -27.17 -9.75
N LEU A 155 5.83 -26.29 -10.76
CA LEU A 155 5.93 -24.84 -10.57
C LEU A 155 4.51 -24.27 -10.47
N VAL A 156 4.19 -23.62 -9.32
CA VAL A 156 2.85 -23.08 -9.07
C VAL A 156 2.90 -21.62 -8.65
N ASP A 157 1.82 -20.87 -8.88
CA ASP A 157 1.71 -19.50 -8.36
C ASP A 157 1.50 -19.48 -6.85
N ALA A 158 2.33 -18.74 -6.13
CA ALA A 158 2.24 -18.54 -4.69
C ALA A 158 1.91 -17.08 -4.30
N THR A 159 1.48 -16.26 -5.26
CA THR A 159 1.20 -14.83 -5.04
C THR A 159 0.08 -14.65 -4.04
N SER A 160 -1.04 -15.34 -4.22
CA SER A 160 -2.20 -15.27 -3.31
C SER A 160 -1.82 -15.72 -1.90
N LEU A 161 -1.00 -16.76 -1.75
CA LEU A 161 -0.55 -17.23 -0.43
C LEU A 161 0.13 -16.12 0.36
N LEU A 162 1.15 -15.46 -0.22
CA LEU A 162 1.87 -14.40 0.48
C LEU A 162 1.03 -13.14 0.66
N THR A 163 0.16 -12.82 -0.29
CA THR A 163 -0.76 -11.69 -0.16
C THR A 163 -1.73 -11.89 1.01
N GLU A 164 -2.31 -13.07 1.14
CA GLU A 164 -3.27 -13.39 2.21
C GLU A 164 -2.65 -13.41 3.61
N VAL A 165 -1.42 -13.90 3.76
CA VAL A 165 -0.73 -13.89 5.07
C VAL A 165 -0.38 -12.47 5.51
N ARG A 166 -0.23 -11.53 4.57
CA ARG A 166 0.03 -10.11 4.85
C ARG A 166 -1.24 -9.31 5.15
N TYR A 167 -2.44 -9.83 4.88
CA TYR A 167 -3.69 -9.09 5.13
C TYR A 167 -3.87 -8.72 6.59
N VAL A 168 -3.60 -9.64 7.49
CA VAL A 168 -3.79 -9.44 8.93
C VAL A 168 -2.47 -9.02 9.58
N LYS A 169 -2.44 -7.82 10.13
CA LYS A 169 -1.23 -7.21 10.69
C LYS A 169 -0.97 -7.64 12.12
N SER A 170 0.29 -7.81 12.48
CA SER A 170 0.73 -7.90 13.87
C SER A 170 0.70 -6.52 14.55
N GLN A 171 0.93 -6.47 15.85
CA GLN A 171 1.03 -5.21 16.56
C GLN A 171 2.24 -4.40 16.09
N GLU A 172 3.40 -5.01 15.88
CA GLU A 172 4.59 -4.31 15.35
C GLU A 172 4.33 -3.72 13.94
N GLU A 173 3.59 -4.43 13.10
CA GLU A 173 3.18 -3.94 11.78
C GLU A 173 2.20 -2.75 11.89
N LEU A 174 1.27 -2.80 12.84
CA LEU A 174 0.35 -1.67 13.13
C LEU A 174 1.09 -0.46 13.69
N ASP A 175 2.11 -0.66 14.51
CA ASP A 175 2.94 0.41 15.05
C ASP A 175 3.75 1.09 13.93
N ALA A 176 4.31 0.31 13.01
CA ALA A 176 4.99 0.84 11.83
C ALA A 176 4.05 1.66 10.92
N LEU A 177 2.83 1.18 10.69
CA LEU A 177 1.81 1.91 9.93
C LEU A 177 1.36 3.18 10.65
N SER A 178 1.22 3.15 11.98
CA SER A 178 0.89 4.32 12.77
C SER A 178 1.99 5.39 12.68
N LYS A 179 3.27 4.97 12.75
CA LYS A 179 4.41 5.88 12.57
C LYS A 179 4.46 6.47 11.16
N SER A 180 4.20 5.67 10.15
CA SER A 180 4.07 6.12 8.77
C SER A 180 2.95 7.17 8.61
N MET A 181 1.80 6.98 9.28
CA MET A 181 0.70 7.95 9.26
C MET A 181 1.02 9.26 9.97
N GLU A 182 1.73 9.22 11.10
CA GLU A 182 2.24 10.44 11.76
C GLU A 182 3.13 11.28 10.84
N ILE A 183 3.99 10.63 10.06
CA ILE A 183 4.85 11.31 9.08
C ILE A 183 4.02 11.96 7.97
N ILE A 184 2.96 11.31 7.52
CA ILE A 184 2.03 11.88 6.51
C ILE A 184 1.35 13.14 7.06
N GLU A 185 0.91 13.14 8.30
CA GLU A 185 0.25 14.30 8.90
C GLU A 185 1.18 15.52 8.96
N LEU A 186 2.46 15.32 9.31
CA LEU A 186 3.48 16.38 9.24
C LEU A 186 3.72 16.89 7.81
N ALA A 187 3.59 16.01 6.82
CA ALA A 187 3.70 16.41 5.42
C ALA A 187 2.48 17.23 4.95
N PHE A 188 1.29 16.92 5.42
CA PHE A 188 0.10 17.74 5.18
C PHE A 188 0.19 19.11 5.85
N GLU A 189 0.70 19.20 7.07
CA GLU A 189 0.94 20.47 7.73
C GLU A 189 1.89 21.35 6.90
N ALA A 190 3.01 20.81 6.43
CA ALA A 190 3.96 21.51 5.58
C ALA A 190 3.35 21.93 4.22
N GLU A 191 2.49 21.12 3.64
CA GLU A 191 1.74 21.41 2.42
C GLU A 191 0.78 22.58 2.62
N ILE A 192 -0.01 22.56 3.70
CA ILE A 192 -0.97 23.63 4.04
C ILE A 192 -0.22 24.94 4.30
N GLU A 193 0.90 24.90 5.01
CA GLU A 193 1.73 26.06 5.25
C GLU A 193 2.32 26.65 3.97
N ALA A 194 2.76 25.81 3.04
CA ALA A 194 3.38 26.25 1.78
C ALA A 194 2.38 26.76 0.74
N ALA A 195 1.13 26.30 0.78
CA ALA A 195 0.12 26.66 -0.21
C ALA A 195 -0.33 28.12 -0.05
N ARG A 196 0.12 29.00 -0.96
CA ARG A 196 -0.20 30.45 -0.96
C ARG A 196 -0.42 30.93 -2.39
N PRO A 197 -1.22 31.98 -2.62
CA PRO A 197 -1.26 32.64 -3.92
C PRO A 197 0.12 33.11 -4.34
N GLY A 198 0.47 32.91 -5.60
CA GLY A 198 1.78 33.28 -6.17
C GLY A 198 2.86 32.21 -6.03
N VAL A 199 2.66 31.16 -5.24
CA VAL A 199 3.57 30.02 -5.12
C VAL A 199 3.32 29.03 -6.27
N LYS A 200 4.36 28.41 -6.76
CA LYS A 200 4.22 27.36 -7.79
C LYS A 200 3.73 26.06 -7.18
N ASP A 201 2.87 25.38 -7.88
CA ASP A 201 2.29 24.08 -7.51
C ASP A 201 3.35 23.07 -7.06
N TRP A 202 4.45 22.93 -7.80
CA TRP A 202 5.52 21.99 -7.47
C TRP A 202 6.36 22.42 -6.26
N GLU A 203 6.36 23.69 -5.85
CA GLU A 203 7.03 24.16 -4.62
C GLU A 203 6.26 23.67 -3.38
N VAL A 204 4.94 23.68 -3.44
CA VAL A 204 4.08 23.13 -2.39
C VAL A 204 4.27 21.62 -2.27
N TRP A 205 4.30 20.92 -3.42
CA TRP A 205 4.61 19.50 -3.44
C TRP A 205 6.00 19.22 -2.85
N ALA A 206 7.01 20.01 -3.18
CA ALA A 206 8.36 19.85 -2.65
C ALA A 206 8.41 20.02 -1.13
N ALA A 207 7.62 20.94 -0.56
CA ALA A 207 7.48 21.10 0.89
C ALA A 207 6.90 19.84 1.55
N ASN A 208 5.85 19.26 0.98
CA ASN A 208 5.27 17.98 1.42
C ASN A 208 6.34 16.86 1.39
N GLN A 209 7.05 16.68 0.27
CA GLN A 209 8.08 15.63 0.13
C GLN A 209 9.27 15.85 1.06
N TYR A 210 9.70 17.10 1.27
CA TYR A 210 10.74 17.42 2.23
C TYR A 210 10.34 17.03 3.65
N ALA A 211 9.11 17.30 4.05
CA ALA A 211 8.60 16.92 5.36
C ALA A 211 8.58 15.40 5.55
N LEU A 212 8.20 14.62 4.53
CA LEU A 212 8.29 13.15 4.57
C LEU A 212 9.71 12.69 4.87
N MET A 213 10.69 13.15 4.07
CA MET A 213 12.10 12.75 4.20
C MET A 213 12.72 13.21 5.51
N ARG A 214 12.46 14.45 5.92
CA ARG A 214 12.97 15.01 7.18
C ARG A 214 12.52 14.23 8.41
N ASN A 215 11.32 13.64 8.35
CA ASN A 215 10.74 12.87 9.45
C ASN A 215 10.99 11.35 9.34
N GLY A 216 11.88 10.93 8.44
CA GLY A 216 12.42 9.57 8.36
C GLY A 216 11.59 8.61 7.51
N SER A 217 10.71 9.11 6.64
CA SER A 217 10.10 8.25 5.62
C SER A 217 11.17 7.66 4.71
N GLU A 218 11.03 6.39 4.37
CA GLU A 218 11.68 5.86 3.18
C GLU A 218 11.09 6.57 1.94
N MET A 219 11.79 6.47 0.79
CA MET A 219 11.31 7.07 -0.46
C MET A 219 9.89 6.61 -0.77
N PRO A 220 8.93 7.53 -0.94
CA PRO A 220 7.58 7.16 -1.37
C PRO A 220 7.64 6.58 -2.78
N VAL A 221 6.87 5.53 -3.02
CA VAL A 221 6.75 4.91 -4.35
C VAL A 221 5.48 5.33 -5.07
N HIS A 222 4.58 5.95 -4.34
CA HIS A 222 3.30 6.41 -4.85
C HIS A 222 3.00 7.81 -4.35
N PHE A 223 2.69 8.69 -5.26
CA PHE A 223 2.05 9.96 -4.96
C PHE A 223 1.14 10.35 -6.12
N ASN A 224 0.08 11.04 -5.78
CA ASN A 224 -0.80 11.66 -6.75
C ASN A 224 -0.97 13.13 -6.40
N TRP A 225 -1.04 13.97 -7.43
CA TRP A 225 -1.09 15.41 -7.24
C TRP A 225 -1.77 16.11 -8.41
N VAL A 226 -2.67 17.03 -8.12
CA VAL A 226 -3.22 17.97 -9.10
C VAL A 226 -3.71 19.22 -8.38
N SER A 227 -3.58 20.37 -8.99
CA SER A 227 -4.10 21.65 -8.48
C SER A 227 -4.88 22.43 -9.52
N GLY A 228 -5.75 23.33 -9.07
CA GLY A 228 -6.52 24.25 -9.92
C GLY A 228 -7.85 24.65 -9.29
N LYS A 229 -8.68 25.39 -10.04
CA LYS A 229 -9.99 25.87 -9.54
C LYS A 229 -10.97 24.75 -9.25
N ASN A 230 -10.99 23.73 -10.10
CA ASN A 230 -11.77 22.49 -9.92
C ASN A 230 -11.02 21.36 -10.61
N PRO A 231 -9.89 20.91 -10.05
CA PRO A 231 -9.08 19.90 -10.69
C PRO A 231 -9.82 18.56 -10.66
N ARG A 232 -9.83 17.86 -11.80
CA ARG A 232 -10.31 16.50 -11.86
C ARG A 232 -9.25 15.57 -11.28
N ARG A 233 -9.70 14.50 -10.62
CA ARG A 233 -8.83 13.48 -10.00
C ARG A 233 -8.06 12.60 -11.01
N THR A 234 -7.68 13.12 -12.15
CA THR A 234 -6.68 12.50 -13.02
C THR A 234 -5.32 12.89 -12.52
N LEU A 235 -4.90 12.22 -11.51
CA LEU A 235 -3.72 12.54 -10.73
C LEU A 235 -2.48 12.20 -11.53
N THR A 236 -1.59 13.15 -11.66
CA THR A 236 -0.35 12.93 -12.39
C THR A 236 0.85 13.33 -11.55
N ARG A 237 1.16 14.60 -11.53
CA ARG A 237 2.32 15.19 -10.87
C ARG A 237 2.13 16.70 -10.77
N PRO A 238 2.87 17.37 -9.88
CA PRO A 238 2.83 18.83 -9.79
C PRO A 238 3.19 19.48 -11.13
N SER A 239 2.55 20.61 -11.37
CA SER A 239 2.69 21.38 -12.60
C SER A 239 3.51 22.67 -12.37
N MET A 240 3.74 23.44 -13.44
CA MET A 240 4.34 24.78 -13.36
C MET A 240 3.30 25.88 -13.03
N ARG A 241 2.07 25.49 -12.72
CA ARG A 241 1.00 26.42 -12.36
C ARG A 241 1.41 27.29 -11.17
N ILE A 242 1.11 28.57 -11.25
CA ILE A 242 1.14 29.48 -10.10
C ILE A 242 -0.23 29.38 -9.43
N LEU A 243 -0.24 29.09 -8.13
CA LEU A 243 -1.46 28.94 -7.35
C LEU A 243 -2.14 30.32 -7.17
N GLU A 244 -3.45 30.28 -7.19
CA GLU A 244 -4.32 31.43 -6.98
C GLU A 244 -5.28 31.18 -5.83
N ARG A 245 -5.78 32.25 -5.20
CA ARG A 245 -6.85 32.15 -4.20
C ARG A 245 -8.03 31.31 -4.72
N GLY A 246 -8.49 30.36 -3.94
CA GLY A 246 -9.58 29.44 -4.28
C GLY A 246 -9.16 28.26 -5.16
N ASP A 247 -7.86 28.07 -5.43
CA ASP A 247 -7.39 26.82 -6.02
C ASP A 247 -7.50 25.69 -4.99
N LEU A 248 -7.82 24.51 -5.46
CA LEU A 248 -7.84 23.26 -4.71
C LEU A 248 -6.63 22.42 -5.10
N ILE A 249 -5.91 21.91 -4.11
CA ILE A 249 -4.90 20.87 -4.26
C ILE A 249 -5.53 19.55 -3.84
N ILE A 250 -5.50 18.58 -4.73
CA ILE A 250 -5.86 17.17 -4.45
C ILE A 250 -4.59 16.34 -4.46
N ASN A 251 -4.35 15.62 -3.39
CA ASN A 251 -3.16 14.79 -3.21
C ASN A 251 -3.53 13.36 -2.80
N GLU A 252 -2.61 12.46 -2.96
CA GLU A 252 -2.52 11.18 -2.26
C GLU A 252 -1.10 11.06 -1.74
N THR A 253 -0.88 11.32 -0.47
CA THR A 253 0.44 11.29 0.16
C THR A 253 0.67 9.94 0.83
N GLU A 254 1.83 9.36 0.59
CA GLU A 254 2.29 8.12 1.17
C GLU A 254 3.59 8.35 1.94
N ALA A 255 3.73 7.73 3.10
CA ALA A 255 5.00 7.58 3.80
C ALA A 255 5.29 6.10 4.03
N SER A 256 6.57 5.77 4.20
CA SER A 256 7.03 4.42 4.49
C SER A 256 7.92 4.40 5.72
N TRP A 257 7.61 3.53 6.68
CA TRP A 257 8.41 3.27 7.86
C TRP A 257 8.69 1.77 7.99
N ILE A 258 9.95 1.37 7.97
CA ILE A 258 10.37 -0.05 7.95
C ILE A 258 9.71 -0.83 6.79
N GLY A 259 9.49 -0.19 5.63
CA GLY A 259 8.79 -0.77 4.48
C GLY A 259 7.27 -0.81 4.59
N TYR A 260 6.69 -0.37 5.71
CA TYR A 260 5.23 -0.32 5.90
C TYR A 260 4.70 1.05 5.54
N ARG A 261 3.67 1.06 4.71
CA ARG A 261 3.16 2.25 4.04
C ARG A 261 1.75 2.56 4.46
N SER A 262 1.57 3.73 5.06
CA SER A 262 0.27 4.38 5.19
C SER A 262 0.04 5.33 4.03
N GLN A 263 -1.20 5.72 3.83
CA GLN A 263 -1.61 6.72 2.85
C GLN A 263 -2.65 7.64 3.45
N GLY A 264 -2.62 8.90 3.06
CA GLY A 264 -3.63 9.89 3.39
C GLY A 264 -4.05 10.69 2.16
N VAL A 265 -5.25 11.26 2.21
CA VAL A 265 -5.77 12.20 1.22
C VAL A 265 -6.29 13.41 1.98
N GLN A 266 -5.76 14.59 1.67
CA GLN A 266 -6.15 15.85 2.30
C GLN A 266 -6.40 16.91 1.22
N PRO A 267 -7.66 17.26 0.92
CA PRO A 267 -7.93 18.40 0.05
C PRO A 267 -7.47 19.70 0.72
N VAL A 268 -6.67 20.51 0.03
CA VAL A 268 -6.15 21.79 0.53
C VAL A 268 -6.61 22.91 -0.37
N PHE A 269 -7.34 23.86 0.17
CA PHE A 269 -7.75 25.07 -0.52
C PHE A 269 -6.78 26.23 -0.25
N VAL A 270 -6.44 26.96 -1.29
CA VAL A 270 -5.63 28.17 -1.19
C VAL A 270 -6.51 29.33 -0.76
N GLU A 271 -6.50 29.68 0.53
CA GLU A 271 -7.18 30.81 1.20
C GLU A 271 -8.71 30.89 1.08
N ALA A 272 -9.36 30.07 0.27
CA ALA A 272 -10.83 30.13 0.14
C ALA A 272 -11.43 28.82 -0.35
N ILE A 273 -12.41 28.29 0.38
CA ILE A 273 -13.13 27.08 0.01
C ILE A 273 -14.20 27.41 -1.04
N ASP A 274 -14.30 26.58 -2.07
CA ASP A 274 -15.41 26.58 -3.03
C ASP A 274 -16.70 26.10 -2.33
N PRO A 275 -17.85 26.80 -2.49
CA PRO A 275 -19.11 26.42 -1.85
C PRO A 275 -19.60 25.01 -2.16
N VAL A 276 -19.33 24.48 -3.37
CA VAL A 276 -19.71 23.12 -3.76
C VAL A 276 -18.93 22.11 -2.91
N HIS A 277 -17.63 22.30 -2.75
CA HIS A 277 -16.80 21.43 -1.93
C HIS A 277 -17.13 21.51 -0.46
N ALA A 278 -17.56 22.70 0.05
CA ALA A 278 -18.03 22.87 1.41
C ALA A 278 -19.30 22.07 1.72
N GLU A 279 -20.13 21.78 0.71
CA GLU A 279 -21.26 20.86 0.86
C GLU A 279 -20.84 19.40 0.63
N LEU A 280 -20.03 19.12 -0.37
CA LEU A 280 -19.60 17.76 -0.68
C LEU A 280 -18.81 17.10 0.47
N ILE A 281 -17.99 17.85 1.21
CA ILE A 281 -17.25 17.28 2.34
C ILE A 281 -18.20 16.77 3.45
N LYS A 282 -19.37 17.36 3.62
CA LYS A 282 -20.37 16.89 4.59
C LYS A 282 -20.92 15.52 4.18
N VAL A 283 -21.24 15.35 2.89
CA VAL A 283 -21.67 14.07 2.34
C VAL A 283 -20.56 13.03 2.46
N GLN A 284 -19.35 13.40 2.09
CA GLN A 284 -18.17 12.53 2.13
C GLN A 284 -17.88 12.08 3.58
N ARG A 285 -17.97 12.99 4.55
CA ARG A 285 -17.79 12.71 5.98
C ARG A 285 -18.82 11.71 6.50
N GLU A 286 -20.09 11.89 6.16
CA GLU A 286 -21.16 10.95 6.55
C GLU A 286 -20.89 9.56 5.99
N VAL A 287 -20.54 9.47 4.71
CA VAL A 287 -20.18 8.21 4.04
C VAL A 287 -18.97 7.56 4.71
N PHE A 288 -17.91 8.31 4.95
CA PHE A 288 -16.69 7.80 5.60
C PHE A 288 -16.99 7.25 6.99
N ASN A 289 -17.71 7.99 7.81
CA ASN A 289 -18.08 7.56 9.16
C ASN A 289 -18.92 6.28 9.12
N ARG A 290 -19.89 6.22 8.21
CA ARG A 290 -20.74 5.04 8.06
C ARG A 290 -19.96 3.81 7.59
N VAL A 291 -19.03 3.99 6.66
CA VAL A 291 -18.11 2.92 6.24
C VAL A 291 -17.25 2.48 7.44
N LEU A 292 -16.68 3.44 8.18
CA LEU A 292 -15.83 3.15 9.34
C LEU A 292 -16.57 2.32 10.41
N GLU A 293 -17.80 2.67 10.73
CA GLU A 293 -18.65 1.92 11.68
C GLU A 293 -18.88 0.45 11.24
N ASN A 294 -18.85 0.20 9.94
CA ASN A 294 -19.15 -1.12 9.35
C ASN A 294 -17.89 -1.88 8.89
N LEU A 295 -16.70 -1.33 9.09
CA LEU A 295 -15.44 -2.03 8.91
C LEU A 295 -15.22 -3.02 10.06
N LYS A 296 -15.97 -4.12 10.06
CA LYS A 296 -15.95 -5.16 11.11
C LYS A 296 -15.58 -6.52 10.53
N PRO A 297 -15.03 -7.42 11.34
CA PRO A 297 -14.82 -8.80 10.93
C PRO A 297 -16.13 -9.44 10.43
N GLY A 298 -16.07 -10.10 9.28
CA GLY A 298 -17.22 -10.74 8.62
C GLY A 298 -17.97 -9.86 7.63
N THR A 299 -17.87 -8.54 7.69
CA THR A 299 -18.45 -7.66 6.65
C THR A 299 -17.75 -7.93 5.32
N THR A 300 -18.52 -8.03 4.25
CA THR A 300 -17.99 -8.27 2.91
C THR A 300 -17.71 -6.97 2.14
N VAL A 301 -16.86 -7.07 1.14
CA VAL A 301 -16.59 -5.98 0.19
C VAL A 301 -17.88 -5.49 -0.48
N GLY A 302 -18.77 -6.42 -0.85
CA GLY A 302 -20.05 -6.10 -1.48
C GLY A 302 -20.98 -5.30 -0.58
N GLU A 303 -21.08 -5.68 0.70
CA GLU A 303 -21.88 -4.96 1.69
C GLU A 303 -21.38 -3.53 1.90
N LEU A 304 -20.07 -3.31 1.95
CA LEU A 304 -19.50 -1.96 2.06
C LEU A 304 -19.74 -1.11 0.82
N ALA A 305 -19.65 -1.70 -0.37
CA ALA A 305 -19.94 -0.98 -1.61
C ALA A 305 -21.39 -0.51 -1.66
N GLU A 306 -22.34 -1.39 -1.34
CA GLU A 306 -23.76 -1.07 -1.28
C GLU A 306 -24.08 -0.02 -0.21
N LEU A 307 -23.52 -0.19 0.99
CA LEU A 307 -23.66 0.77 2.10
C LEU A 307 -23.21 2.18 1.69
N THR A 308 -22.10 2.28 0.94
CA THR A 308 -21.56 3.56 0.47
C THR A 308 -22.54 4.26 -0.47
N LEU A 309 -23.08 3.54 -1.45
CA LEU A 309 -24.04 4.08 -2.39
C LEU A 309 -25.30 4.57 -1.69
N GLN A 310 -25.87 3.75 -0.81
CA GLN A 310 -27.09 4.09 -0.05
C GLN A 310 -26.86 5.27 0.89
N THR A 311 -25.72 5.33 1.56
CA THR A 311 -25.39 6.43 2.47
C THR A 311 -25.21 7.73 1.69
N GLY A 312 -24.50 7.70 0.55
CA GLY A 312 -24.34 8.87 -0.30
C GLY A 312 -25.68 9.45 -0.77
N GLN A 313 -26.60 8.59 -1.21
CA GLN A 313 -27.96 9.02 -1.62
C GLN A 313 -28.76 9.66 -0.47
N LYS A 314 -28.64 9.13 0.75
CA LYS A 314 -29.34 9.66 1.94
C LYS A 314 -28.72 10.97 2.43
N ALA A 315 -27.41 11.10 2.39
CA ALA A 315 -26.65 12.28 2.85
C ALA A 315 -26.69 13.43 1.85
N ALA A 316 -27.01 13.18 0.58
CA ALA A 316 -27.06 14.20 -0.45
C ALA A 316 -28.11 15.27 -0.13
N PRO A 317 -27.75 16.58 -0.19
CA PRO A 317 -28.70 17.65 0.04
C PRO A 317 -29.79 17.65 -1.07
N LYS A 318 -30.99 18.10 -0.68
CA LYS A 318 -32.13 18.19 -1.61
C LYS A 318 -32.07 19.42 -2.52
N SER A 319 -31.31 20.42 -2.14
CA SER A 319 -31.13 21.68 -2.86
C SER A 319 -29.70 22.20 -2.65
N GLY A 320 -29.29 23.21 -3.39
CA GLY A 320 -27.94 23.77 -3.35
C GLY A 320 -26.98 23.11 -4.36
N PRO A 321 -25.70 23.53 -4.33
CA PRO A 321 -24.74 23.14 -5.36
C PRO A 321 -24.36 21.66 -5.34
N ALA A 322 -24.52 20.97 -4.21
CA ALA A 322 -24.29 19.53 -4.10
C ALA A 322 -25.59 18.70 -4.09
N ALA A 323 -26.72 19.28 -4.54
CA ALA A 323 -28.00 18.56 -4.57
C ALA A 323 -27.90 17.27 -5.41
N GLY A 324 -28.42 16.16 -4.84
CA GLY A 324 -28.40 14.86 -5.50
C GLY A 324 -27.00 14.27 -5.67
N ALA A 325 -26.02 14.69 -4.86
CA ALA A 325 -24.66 14.14 -4.86
C ALA A 325 -24.68 12.62 -4.69
N LYS A 326 -23.66 11.96 -5.26
CA LYS A 326 -23.44 10.51 -5.17
C LYS A 326 -22.18 10.25 -4.35
N ALA A 327 -22.07 9.04 -3.85
CA ALA A 327 -20.84 8.58 -3.23
C ALA A 327 -20.24 7.39 -3.98
N ASP A 328 -18.92 7.31 -3.96
CA ASP A 328 -18.14 6.22 -4.52
C ASP A 328 -17.14 5.72 -3.47
N LEU A 329 -17.07 4.39 -3.26
CA LEU A 329 -16.12 3.79 -2.34
C LEU A 329 -14.82 3.47 -3.06
N ASN A 330 -13.72 4.03 -2.55
CA ASN A 330 -12.37 3.67 -2.95
C ASN A 330 -11.58 3.30 -1.70
N MET A 331 -11.17 2.04 -1.66
CA MET A 331 -10.42 1.45 -0.54
C MET A 331 -9.47 0.40 -1.09
N HIS A 332 -8.27 0.32 -0.56
CA HIS A 332 -7.35 -0.79 -0.83
C HIS A 332 -6.44 -1.05 0.37
N GLY A 333 -5.94 -2.28 0.49
CA GLY A 333 -5.11 -2.68 1.61
C GLY A 333 -3.81 -1.90 1.68
N ARG A 334 -3.32 -1.72 2.91
CA ARG A 334 -2.04 -1.09 3.22
C ARG A 334 -1.21 -1.99 4.12
N GLY A 335 0.11 -1.93 3.97
CA GLY A 335 1.04 -2.75 4.72
C GLY A 335 2.45 -2.66 4.14
N ALA A 336 3.12 -3.80 3.97
CA ALA A 336 4.38 -3.88 3.23
C ALA A 336 4.18 -3.55 1.75
N GLY A 337 2.93 -3.50 1.30
CA GLY A 337 2.50 -3.18 -0.03
C GLY A 337 1.06 -2.69 -0.08
N ASP A 338 0.54 -2.45 -1.28
CA ASP A 338 -0.90 -2.34 -1.54
C ASP A 338 -1.51 -3.73 -1.45
N ASP A 339 -1.58 -4.26 -0.24
CA ASP A 339 -2.20 -5.55 0.01
C ASP A 339 -3.67 -5.48 -0.42
N GLY A 340 -4.17 -6.51 -1.11
CA GLY A 340 -5.59 -6.55 -1.51
C GLY A 340 -6.53 -6.68 -0.30
N PRO A 341 -7.83 -6.70 -0.47
CA PRO A 341 -8.53 -6.47 -1.73
C PRO A 341 -8.59 -4.97 -2.08
N ILE A 342 -8.69 -4.67 -3.38
CA ILE A 342 -9.00 -3.32 -3.85
C ILE A 342 -10.54 -3.19 -3.89
N ILE A 343 -11.07 -2.23 -3.16
CA ILE A 343 -12.51 -1.99 -3.03
C ILE A 343 -12.83 -0.65 -3.69
N THR A 344 -13.48 -0.67 -4.84
CA THR A 344 -14.05 0.51 -5.50
C THR A 344 -15.54 0.27 -5.74
N ALA A 345 -16.35 1.24 -6.02
CA ALA A 345 -17.78 1.03 -6.32
C ALA A 345 -18.04 0.42 -7.70
N HIS A 346 -17.00 0.27 -8.54
CA HIS A 346 -17.18 -0.20 -9.93
C HIS A 346 -16.89 -1.70 -10.07
N ALA A 347 -17.53 -2.27 -11.08
CA ALA A 347 -17.57 -3.67 -11.51
C ALA A 347 -16.52 -4.61 -10.88
N ARG A 348 -16.99 -5.54 -10.05
CA ARG A 348 -16.17 -6.55 -9.39
C ARG A 348 -16.68 -7.92 -9.69
N SER A 349 -15.76 -8.87 -9.69
CA SER A 349 -16.15 -10.26 -9.75
C SER A 349 -16.95 -10.66 -8.49
N PRO A 350 -17.85 -11.65 -8.59
CA PRO A 350 -18.54 -12.19 -7.41
C PRO A 350 -17.57 -12.66 -6.31
N LYS A 351 -16.37 -13.12 -6.69
CA LYS A 351 -15.34 -13.54 -5.76
C LYS A 351 -14.80 -12.36 -4.93
N GLU A 352 -14.51 -11.23 -5.59
CA GLU A 352 -14.07 -10.02 -4.90
C GLU A 352 -15.14 -9.44 -3.98
N LEU A 353 -16.39 -9.39 -4.42
CA LEU A 353 -17.52 -8.94 -3.61
C LEU A 353 -17.75 -9.80 -2.37
N GLY A 354 -17.45 -11.11 -2.45
CA GLY A 354 -17.56 -12.06 -1.35
C GLY A 354 -16.41 -12.06 -0.35
N VAL A 355 -15.35 -11.29 -0.57
CA VAL A 355 -14.23 -11.22 0.38
C VAL A 355 -14.71 -10.65 1.71
N ALA A 356 -14.61 -11.46 2.77
CA ALA A 356 -14.94 -11.07 4.12
C ALA A 356 -13.74 -10.40 4.80
N LEU A 357 -13.99 -9.28 5.46
CA LEU A 357 -12.98 -8.54 6.20
C LEU A 357 -12.62 -9.26 7.50
N ARG A 358 -11.38 -9.07 7.96
CA ARG A 358 -10.84 -9.67 9.19
C ARG A 358 -10.26 -8.59 10.10
N GLU A 359 -10.25 -8.86 11.41
CA GLU A 359 -9.61 -7.99 12.40
C GLU A 359 -8.12 -7.80 12.04
N ASN A 360 -7.59 -6.60 12.27
CA ASN A 360 -6.24 -6.18 11.93
C ASN A 360 -5.89 -6.12 10.42
N MET A 361 -6.87 -6.23 9.55
CA MET A 361 -6.67 -5.74 8.18
C MET A 361 -6.58 -4.21 8.20
N VAL A 362 -5.74 -3.67 7.32
CA VAL A 362 -5.50 -2.22 7.22
C VAL A 362 -5.74 -1.75 5.80
N PHE A 363 -6.47 -0.64 5.67
CA PHE A 363 -6.83 -0.05 4.38
C PHE A 363 -6.57 1.45 4.38
N ILE A 364 -6.24 2.01 3.23
CA ILE A 364 -6.61 3.39 2.95
C ILE A 364 -8.11 3.41 2.63
N CYS A 365 -8.88 4.15 3.38
CA CYS A 365 -10.30 4.40 3.15
C CYS A 365 -10.46 5.85 2.66
N LYS A 366 -10.90 6.02 1.42
CA LYS A 366 -10.99 7.32 0.75
C LYS A 366 -12.25 7.41 -0.14
N PRO A 367 -13.46 7.28 0.45
CA PRO A 367 -14.68 7.47 -0.31
C PRO A 367 -14.75 8.89 -0.87
N SER A 368 -15.39 9.04 -2.01
CA SER A 368 -15.60 10.33 -2.65
C SER A 368 -17.08 10.71 -2.63
N ALA A 369 -17.37 12.00 -2.47
CA ALA A 369 -18.66 12.58 -2.80
C ALA A 369 -18.55 13.32 -4.14
N ILE A 370 -19.53 13.13 -5.01
CA ILE A 370 -19.49 13.58 -6.41
C ILE A 370 -20.83 14.25 -6.71
N THR A 371 -20.81 15.43 -7.35
CA THR A 371 -22.04 16.11 -7.78
C THR A 371 -22.82 15.28 -8.80
N ALA A 372 -24.12 15.49 -8.90
CA ALA A 372 -25.00 14.75 -9.79
C ALA A 372 -24.57 14.82 -11.27
N ASP A 373 -24.02 15.95 -11.68
CA ASP A 373 -23.47 16.21 -13.03
C ASP A 373 -22.04 15.71 -13.22
N ASN A 374 -21.42 15.11 -12.18
CA ASN A 374 -20.05 14.65 -12.15
C ASN A 374 -18.98 15.75 -12.39
N GLN A 375 -19.30 17.05 -12.17
CA GLN A 375 -18.34 18.12 -12.37
C GLN A 375 -17.41 18.33 -11.18
N TYR A 376 -17.89 18.10 -9.95
CA TYR A 376 -17.12 18.29 -8.72
C TYR A 376 -16.97 16.97 -7.96
N ILE A 377 -15.80 16.77 -7.39
CA ILE A 377 -15.48 15.61 -6.55
C ILE A 377 -14.74 16.07 -5.30
N CYS A 378 -15.19 15.58 -4.15
CA CYS A 378 -14.50 15.75 -2.88
C CYS A 378 -14.08 14.39 -2.35
N THR A 379 -12.78 14.20 -2.15
CA THR A 379 -12.20 12.98 -1.58
C THR A 379 -11.33 13.35 -0.40
N TRP A 380 -11.62 12.78 0.74
CA TRP A 380 -10.76 12.80 1.93
C TRP A 380 -10.48 11.35 2.33
N GLY A 381 -9.30 11.03 2.86
CA GLY A 381 -8.98 9.65 3.16
C GLY A 381 -7.94 9.47 4.24
N ASP A 382 -8.04 8.36 4.97
CA ASP A 382 -7.14 8.00 6.05
C ASP A 382 -6.83 6.50 6.04
N THR A 383 -5.65 6.12 6.54
CA THR A 383 -5.34 4.72 6.81
C THR A 383 -6.11 4.27 8.04
N VAL A 384 -6.86 3.18 7.89
CA VAL A 384 -7.75 2.63 8.92
C VAL A 384 -7.45 1.18 9.18
N VAL A 385 -7.48 0.77 10.45
CA VAL A 385 -7.37 -0.63 10.89
C VAL A 385 -8.74 -1.15 11.29
N ILE A 386 -9.06 -2.38 10.87
CA ILE A 386 -10.28 -3.07 11.28
C ILE A 386 -10.14 -3.57 12.71
N THR A 387 -11.08 -3.21 13.57
CA THR A 387 -11.21 -3.71 14.94
C THR A 387 -12.50 -4.51 15.10
N LYS A 388 -12.67 -5.17 16.23
CA LYS A 388 -13.92 -5.90 16.55
C LYS A 388 -15.17 -5.03 16.48
N ASN A 389 -15.04 -3.73 16.75
CA ASN A 389 -16.17 -2.81 16.89
C ASN A 389 -16.38 -1.85 15.72
N GLY A 390 -15.53 -1.90 14.71
CA GLY A 390 -15.52 -1.00 13.56
C GLY A 390 -14.10 -0.65 13.16
N GLY A 391 -13.94 0.20 12.16
CA GLY A 391 -12.65 0.72 11.75
C GLY A 391 -12.13 1.78 12.72
N ARG A 392 -10.83 1.81 12.94
CA ARG A 392 -10.14 2.87 13.71
C ARG A 392 -9.13 3.56 12.79
N ARG A 393 -9.23 4.87 12.68
CA ARG A 393 -8.25 5.68 11.97
C ARG A 393 -6.88 5.60 12.65
N LEU A 394 -5.81 5.61 11.84
CA LEU A 394 -4.44 5.79 12.34
C LEU A 394 -4.06 7.27 12.41
N GLY A 395 -4.61 8.11 11.53
CA GLY A 395 -4.44 9.55 11.57
C GLY A 395 -5.30 10.23 12.65
N LYS A 396 -4.81 11.40 13.08
CA LYS A 396 -5.44 12.23 14.14
C LYS A 396 -6.02 13.54 13.62
N ARG A 397 -5.65 13.94 12.37
CA ARG A 397 -6.07 15.20 11.78
C ARG A 397 -7.60 15.31 11.68
N PRO A 398 -8.16 16.52 11.68
CA PRO A 398 -9.59 16.73 11.45
C PRO A 398 -10.05 16.12 10.11
N HIS A 399 -11.25 15.56 10.10
CA HIS A 399 -11.89 15.12 8.88
C HIS A 399 -12.61 16.31 8.24
N ASP A 400 -11.86 17.15 7.59
CA ASP A 400 -12.37 18.35 6.93
C ASP A 400 -11.47 18.79 5.75
N LEU A 401 -11.94 19.77 4.99
CA LEU A 401 -11.12 20.50 4.03
C LEU A 401 -10.09 21.34 4.80
N ALA A 402 -8.86 21.36 4.34
CA ALA A 402 -7.86 22.28 4.86
C ALA A 402 -7.87 23.59 4.04
N VAL A 403 -7.60 24.69 4.75
CA VAL A 403 -7.46 26.02 4.13
C VAL A 403 -6.09 26.57 4.50
N SER A 404 -5.35 27.01 3.52
CA SER A 404 -4.07 27.66 3.77
C SER A 404 -4.27 29.13 4.15
N GLY A 405 -3.39 29.67 4.99
CA GLY A 405 -3.45 31.10 5.35
C GLY A 405 -4.23 31.45 6.62
N ASP A 406 -4.80 30.46 7.31
CA ASP A 406 -5.40 30.59 8.64
C ASP A 406 -4.36 30.46 9.75
#